data_52abf87df84372b2d0e7b4220a71a92d
#
_entry.id   52abf87df84372b2d0e7b4220a71a92d
#
_cell.length_a   1.000
_cell.length_b   1.000
_cell.length_c   1.000
_cell.angle_alpha   90.00
_cell.angle_beta   90.00
_cell.angle_gamma   90.00
#
_symmetry.space_group_name_H-M   'P 1'
#
loop_
_entity.id
_entity.type
_entity.pdbx_description
1 polymer ?
#
loop_
_entity_poly.entity_id
_entity_poly.type
_entity_poly.pdbx_seq_one_letter_code
_entity_poly.pdbx_strand_id
1 'polypeptide(L)'
;MDLYKEYLDHYEITTEQIQAHLNVKLRPATDLSGIKEFVEALLNMQHKRIIIRSDYDPDGICAGIILYVNLKILGYDVEITFPNAHDGYGLTMKNALNLFVDHGEFDAIITADCGIANSESIAFLQENGIDVLVSDHHAGQIELHPFMARAVVNPNRADMVCESDFKAISGTFVAYKIMQLLHKYHDNGLDEKFMSNFEPLVVISTVTDVMPHVDENAYLLRKYKHFTERFIPNMRKASLNREYQNYLNGLEVVLRNIGKLNVHNIGWKLGPALNSPRRVTGESKLGYELFMQTGTVMAQQVYDEILKMNEIRKEMTEYVLKVLEPEEVTVVPDVKYEGIAGLVCAKMCESLQVPTIVFSDNGDLCRGSARAPLGYKLLDLISEMKEILPDAIVSAGGHARAAGIAIKSKYLERFKLEWANLVRSTEREEFTDFKEPIDLDKYIATGELTAKVLEYGLEDIDELYPFNKTIQEPTFRAHVNLDEQRFVRMKERHLKVFLSKDVNVIVWNYAKRPTVTEFDVSGALKENDYGGITYQLETFF
;
A
#
# COMPACT_ATOMS: atom_id res chain seq x y z
N MET A 1 -3.50 22.43 -30.90
CA MET A 1 -2.68 21.45 -30.17
C MET A 1 -3.51 20.20 -29.92
N ASP A 2 -2.93 19.01 -30.09
CA ASP A 2 -3.48 17.74 -29.65
C ASP A 2 -2.67 17.26 -28.43
N LEU A 3 -3.21 17.47 -27.24
CA LEU A 3 -2.50 17.19 -25.98
C LEU A 3 -2.26 15.69 -25.78
N TYR A 4 -3.20 14.83 -26.21
CA TYR A 4 -3.03 13.39 -26.13
C TYR A 4 -1.87 12.91 -27.02
N LYS A 5 -1.80 13.38 -28.25
CA LYS A 5 -0.69 13.07 -29.14
C LYS A 5 0.64 13.59 -28.60
N GLU A 6 0.69 14.82 -28.10
CA GLU A 6 1.89 15.39 -27.46
C GLU A 6 2.35 14.55 -26.28
N TYR A 7 1.41 14.08 -25.45
CA TYR A 7 1.70 13.18 -24.33
C TYR A 7 2.30 11.86 -24.81
N LEU A 8 1.70 11.21 -25.80
CA LEU A 8 2.22 9.93 -26.33
C LEU A 8 3.62 10.09 -26.93
N ASP A 9 3.83 11.15 -27.72
CA ASP A 9 5.12 11.43 -28.36
C ASP A 9 6.20 11.77 -27.30
N HIS A 10 5.85 12.57 -26.29
CA HIS A 10 6.77 12.99 -25.22
C HIS A 10 7.24 11.82 -24.35
N TYR A 11 6.32 10.93 -23.97
CA TYR A 11 6.63 9.74 -23.16
C TYR A 11 7.02 8.52 -24.01
N GLU A 12 7.06 8.65 -25.35
CA GLU A 12 7.39 7.56 -26.29
C GLU A 12 6.48 6.34 -26.13
N ILE A 13 5.18 6.57 -25.85
CA ILE A 13 4.21 5.51 -25.62
C ILE A 13 3.69 4.99 -26.96
N THR A 14 3.88 3.70 -27.24
CA THR A 14 3.43 3.09 -28.50
C THR A 14 2.00 2.56 -28.41
N THR A 15 1.37 2.39 -29.58
CA THR A 15 0.04 1.76 -29.68
C THR A 15 0.03 0.34 -29.11
N GLU A 16 1.10 -0.42 -29.28
CA GLU A 16 1.26 -1.77 -28.76
C GLU A 16 1.28 -1.77 -27.23
N GLN A 17 1.98 -0.81 -26.61
CA GLN A 17 2.02 -0.64 -25.15
C GLN A 17 0.64 -0.28 -24.60
N ILE A 18 -0.09 0.63 -25.28
CA ILE A 18 -1.47 0.98 -24.92
C ILE A 18 -2.36 -0.25 -25.00
N GLN A 19 -2.32 -0.98 -26.11
CA GLN A 19 -3.14 -2.18 -26.30
C GLN A 19 -2.81 -3.26 -25.25
N ALA A 20 -1.53 -3.50 -24.99
CA ALA A 20 -1.10 -4.46 -23.96
C ALA A 20 -1.62 -4.07 -22.58
N HIS A 21 -1.61 -2.77 -22.25
CA HIS A 21 -2.13 -2.24 -20.97
C HIS A 21 -3.66 -2.34 -20.87
N LEU A 22 -4.40 -2.00 -21.93
CA LEU A 22 -5.86 -1.94 -21.92
C LEU A 22 -6.53 -3.31 -22.05
N ASN A 23 -5.91 -4.28 -22.74
CA ASN A 23 -6.50 -5.58 -23.05
C ASN A 23 -6.28 -6.65 -21.98
N VAL A 24 -5.72 -6.30 -20.83
CA VAL A 24 -5.52 -7.23 -19.71
C VAL A 24 -6.86 -7.73 -19.16
N LYS A 25 -6.87 -9.02 -18.78
CA LYS A 25 -7.98 -9.69 -18.09
C LYS A 25 -7.47 -10.42 -16.87
N LEU A 26 -8.38 -10.73 -15.94
CA LEU A 26 -8.04 -11.58 -14.80
C LEU A 26 -7.67 -12.99 -15.30
N ARG A 27 -6.56 -13.51 -14.79
CA ARG A 27 -6.13 -14.89 -15.01
C ARG A 27 -6.98 -15.85 -14.19
N PRO A 28 -7.15 -17.10 -14.64
CA PRO A 28 -7.78 -18.13 -13.85
C PRO A 28 -7.09 -18.29 -12.48
N ALA A 29 -7.88 -18.53 -11.44
CA ALA A 29 -7.34 -18.79 -10.11
C ALA A 29 -6.40 -20.01 -10.10
N THR A 30 -6.66 -20.98 -10.96
CA THR A 30 -5.87 -22.21 -11.12
C THR A 30 -4.42 -22.00 -11.58
N ASP A 31 -4.06 -20.80 -12.05
CA ASP A 31 -2.69 -20.47 -12.44
C ASP A 31 -1.79 -20.21 -11.22
N LEU A 32 -2.37 -20.05 -10.01
CA LEU A 32 -1.60 -19.98 -8.77
C LEU A 32 -1.25 -21.39 -8.28
N SER A 33 0.04 -21.70 -8.24
CA SER A 33 0.54 -22.99 -7.78
C SER A 33 0.17 -23.24 -6.31
N GLY A 34 -0.30 -24.48 -6.03
CA GLY A 34 -0.76 -24.90 -4.69
C GLY A 34 -2.22 -24.56 -4.38
N ILE A 35 -2.93 -23.82 -5.24
CA ILE A 35 -4.31 -23.37 -4.96
C ILE A 35 -5.31 -24.53 -4.97
N LYS A 36 -5.10 -25.55 -5.81
CA LYS A 36 -5.97 -26.74 -5.86
C LYS A 36 -5.87 -27.54 -4.59
N GLU A 37 -4.64 -27.80 -4.14
CA GLU A 37 -4.34 -28.50 -2.88
C GLU A 37 -4.92 -27.74 -1.68
N PHE A 38 -4.83 -26.42 -1.70
CA PHE A 38 -5.39 -25.56 -0.66
C PHE A 38 -6.92 -25.68 -0.61
N VAL A 39 -7.58 -25.60 -1.76
CA VAL A 39 -9.05 -25.70 -1.85
C VAL A 39 -9.53 -27.12 -1.49
N GLU A 40 -8.84 -28.17 -1.94
CA GLU A 40 -9.14 -29.54 -1.56
C GLU A 40 -9.01 -29.77 -0.05
N ALA A 41 -7.96 -29.19 0.57
CA ALA A 41 -7.80 -29.26 2.02
C ALA A 41 -8.97 -28.56 2.73
N LEU A 42 -9.40 -27.37 2.28
CA LEU A 42 -10.55 -26.67 2.84
C LEU A 42 -11.85 -27.48 2.70
N LEU A 43 -12.13 -28.07 1.55
CA LEU A 43 -13.31 -28.91 1.36
C LEU A 43 -13.38 -30.08 2.37
N ASN A 44 -12.24 -30.59 2.80
CA ASN A 44 -12.15 -31.62 3.82
C ASN A 44 -12.22 -31.09 5.27
N MET A 45 -12.29 -29.78 5.46
CA MET A 45 -12.29 -29.12 6.79
C MET A 45 -13.65 -28.53 7.20
N GLN A 46 -14.75 -28.85 6.52
CA GLN A 46 -16.08 -28.25 6.78
C GLN A 46 -16.58 -28.42 8.22
N HIS A 47 -16.12 -29.43 8.95
CA HIS A 47 -16.52 -29.69 10.35
C HIS A 47 -15.42 -29.35 11.36
N LYS A 48 -14.35 -28.68 10.91
CA LYS A 48 -13.24 -28.26 11.73
C LYS A 48 -13.41 -26.81 12.20
N ARG A 49 -12.93 -26.53 13.40
CA ARG A 49 -12.80 -25.16 13.90
C ARG A 49 -11.51 -24.56 13.38
N ILE A 50 -11.63 -23.48 12.61
CA ILE A 50 -10.54 -22.86 11.87
C ILE A 50 -10.25 -21.47 12.44
N ILE A 51 -8.98 -21.15 12.65
CA ILE A 51 -8.52 -19.79 12.98
C ILE A 51 -7.87 -19.17 11.75
N ILE A 52 -8.34 -18.01 11.32
CA ILE A 52 -7.64 -17.17 10.33
C ILE A 52 -6.66 -16.30 11.11
N ARG A 53 -5.36 -16.47 10.84
CA ARG A 53 -4.30 -15.59 11.32
C ARG A 53 -3.95 -14.59 10.24
N SER A 54 -4.45 -13.38 10.36
CA SER A 54 -4.26 -12.31 9.39
C SER A 54 -3.05 -11.44 9.75
N ASP A 55 -2.41 -10.85 8.75
CA ASP A 55 -1.47 -9.75 9.00
C ASP A 55 -2.24 -8.49 9.44
N TYR A 56 -1.50 -7.49 9.91
CA TYR A 56 -2.03 -6.32 10.61
C TYR A 56 -2.29 -5.10 9.73
N ASP A 57 -1.73 -5.07 8.55
CA ASP A 57 -1.86 -3.92 7.64
C ASP A 57 -3.13 -4.01 6.79
N PRO A 58 -3.44 -3.02 5.95
CA PRO A 58 -4.66 -3.05 5.15
C PRO A 58 -4.73 -4.22 4.16
N ASP A 59 -3.60 -4.76 3.67
CA ASP A 59 -3.60 -5.95 2.82
C ASP A 59 -4.02 -7.18 3.62
N GLY A 60 -3.36 -7.45 4.75
CA GLY A 60 -3.74 -8.54 5.63
C GLY A 60 -5.19 -8.44 6.10
N ILE A 61 -5.63 -7.25 6.54
CA ILE A 61 -7.01 -7.02 6.97
C ILE A 61 -8.01 -7.37 5.86
N CYS A 62 -7.77 -6.89 4.63
CA CYS A 62 -8.64 -7.18 3.48
C CYS A 62 -8.62 -8.67 3.10
N ALA A 63 -7.45 -9.32 3.12
CA ALA A 63 -7.29 -10.76 2.89
C ALA A 63 -8.09 -11.59 3.92
N GLY A 64 -7.91 -11.24 5.20
CA GLY A 64 -8.65 -11.86 6.30
C GLY A 64 -10.15 -11.72 6.17
N ILE A 65 -10.67 -10.54 5.79
CA ILE A 65 -12.09 -10.30 5.56
C ILE A 65 -12.63 -11.16 4.41
N ILE A 66 -11.89 -11.26 3.29
CA ILE A 66 -12.30 -12.11 2.16
C ILE A 66 -12.41 -13.56 2.60
N LEU A 67 -11.39 -14.10 3.28
CA LEU A 67 -11.42 -15.47 3.79
C LEU A 67 -12.57 -15.67 4.77
N TYR A 68 -12.67 -14.82 5.79
CA TYR A 68 -13.65 -14.93 6.86
C TYR A 68 -15.10 -14.89 6.35
N VAL A 69 -15.44 -13.87 5.56
CA VAL A 69 -16.83 -13.69 5.08
C VAL A 69 -17.24 -14.82 4.16
N ASN A 70 -16.36 -15.23 3.23
CA ASN A 70 -16.69 -16.31 2.30
C ASN A 70 -16.75 -17.68 2.98
N LEU A 71 -15.86 -17.99 3.92
CA LEU A 71 -15.95 -19.23 4.70
C LEU A 71 -17.22 -19.27 5.56
N LYS A 72 -17.63 -18.15 6.16
CA LYS A 72 -18.93 -18.05 6.87
C LYS A 72 -20.13 -18.24 5.94
N ILE A 73 -20.08 -17.73 4.70
CA ILE A 73 -21.12 -17.96 3.68
C ILE A 73 -21.21 -19.46 3.36
N LEU A 74 -20.09 -20.16 3.30
CA LEU A 74 -20.01 -21.59 3.02
C LEU A 74 -20.30 -22.48 4.25
N GLY A 75 -20.58 -21.87 5.42
CA GLY A 75 -20.97 -22.58 6.63
C GLY A 75 -19.82 -23.13 7.48
N TYR A 76 -18.58 -22.68 7.24
CA TYR A 76 -17.43 -23.07 8.06
C TYR A 76 -17.49 -22.44 9.46
N ASP A 77 -17.01 -23.18 10.46
CA ASP A 77 -16.72 -22.64 11.80
C ASP A 77 -15.36 -21.97 11.79
N VAL A 78 -15.36 -20.63 11.66
CA VAL A 78 -14.15 -19.85 11.48
C VAL A 78 -14.14 -18.62 12.36
N GLU A 79 -12.99 -18.32 12.97
CA GLU A 79 -12.67 -17.08 13.68
C GLU A 79 -11.49 -16.39 13.02
N ILE A 80 -11.33 -15.08 13.26
CA ILE A 80 -10.19 -14.30 12.74
C ILE A 80 -9.45 -13.61 13.87
N THR A 81 -8.12 -13.58 13.79
CA THR A 81 -7.24 -12.95 14.76
C THR A 81 -6.12 -12.16 14.08
N PHE A 82 -5.64 -11.13 14.76
CA PHE A 82 -4.59 -10.22 14.30
C PHE A 82 -3.44 -10.19 15.30
N PRO A 83 -2.18 -9.95 14.86
CA PRO A 83 -1.05 -9.77 15.76
C PRO A 83 -1.11 -8.42 16.47
N ASN A 84 -0.64 -8.39 17.73
CA ASN A 84 -0.30 -7.15 18.41
C ASN A 84 1.11 -6.69 18.01
N ALA A 85 1.42 -5.39 18.24
CA ALA A 85 2.72 -4.81 17.85
C ALA A 85 3.93 -5.55 18.44
N HIS A 86 3.78 -6.14 19.63
CA HIS A 86 4.86 -6.83 20.35
C HIS A 86 5.00 -8.32 20.03
N ASP A 87 4.12 -8.87 19.19
CA ASP A 87 4.10 -10.31 18.88
C ASP A 87 5.04 -10.70 17.73
N GLY A 88 5.58 -9.73 17.02
CA GLY A 88 6.36 -9.92 15.80
C GLY A 88 5.47 -10.09 14.56
N TYR A 89 6.10 -10.23 13.40
CA TYR A 89 5.44 -10.37 12.11
C TYR A 89 5.05 -11.84 11.86
N GLY A 90 3.87 -12.05 11.30
CA GLY A 90 3.40 -13.35 10.82
C GLY A 90 3.01 -14.34 11.94
N LEU A 91 3.19 -15.61 11.68
CA LEU A 91 2.89 -16.71 12.59
C LEU A 91 4.16 -17.16 13.33
N THR A 92 4.70 -16.31 14.22
CA THR A 92 5.87 -16.68 15.05
C THR A 92 5.53 -17.78 16.03
N MET A 93 6.55 -18.47 16.61
CA MET A 93 6.32 -19.50 17.66
C MET A 93 5.53 -18.94 18.85
N LYS A 94 5.84 -17.70 19.28
CA LYS A 94 5.08 -17.01 20.33
C LYS A 94 3.62 -16.85 19.95
N ASN A 95 3.35 -16.40 18.72
CA ASN A 95 1.98 -16.22 18.21
C ASN A 95 1.23 -17.54 18.13
N ALA A 96 1.88 -18.61 17.64
CA ALA A 96 1.30 -19.95 17.56
C ALA A 96 0.89 -20.47 18.95
N LEU A 97 1.73 -20.29 19.96
CA LEU A 97 1.42 -20.66 21.33
C LEU A 97 0.29 -19.81 21.94
N ASN A 98 0.27 -18.49 21.67
CA ASN A 98 -0.79 -17.62 22.17
C ASN A 98 -2.16 -17.99 21.60
N LEU A 99 -2.26 -18.52 20.37
CA LEU A 99 -3.54 -18.97 19.82
C LEU A 99 -4.23 -20.02 20.67
N PHE A 100 -3.48 -20.97 21.28
CA PHE A 100 -4.07 -21.95 22.20
C PHE A 100 -4.59 -21.32 23.50
N VAL A 101 -3.93 -20.27 23.97
CA VAL A 101 -4.35 -19.52 25.18
C VAL A 101 -5.60 -18.69 24.90
N ASP A 102 -5.63 -18.02 23.75
CA ASP A 102 -6.66 -17.03 23.42
C ASP A 102 -7.94 -17.68 22.86
N HIS A 103 -7.81 -18.77 22.12
CA HIS A 103 -8.91 -19.41 21.38
C HIS A 103 -9.24 -20.84 21.87
N GLY A 104 -8.45 -21.44 22.76
CA GLY A 104 -8.62 -22.82 23.21
C GLY A 104 -8.30 -23.85 22.10
N GLU A 105 -9.09 -24.93 22.02
CA GLU A 105 -8.88 -25.98 21.01
C GLU A 105 -9.41 -25.53 19.64
N PHE A 106 -8.62 -25.76 18.60
CA PHE A 106 -8.97 -25.58 17.20
C PHE A 106 -8.24 -26.62 16.33
N ASP A 107 -8.74 -26.86 15.11
CA ASP A 107 -8.26 -27.95 14.26
C ASP A 107 -7.33 -27.46 13.15
N ALA A 108 -7.47 -26.20 12.72
CA ALA A 108 -6.71 -25.66 11.60
C ALA A 108 -6.45 -24.17 11.71
N ILE A 109 -5.38 -23.73 11.05
CA ILE A 109 -5.04 -22.31 10.85
C ILE A 109 -4.97 -22.02 9.37
N ILE A 110 -5.54 -20.89 8.96
CA ILE A 110 -5.32 -20.27 7.65
C ILE A 110 -4.57 -18.97 7.88
N THR A 111 -3.39 -18.80 7.28
CA THR A 111 -2.73 -17.49 7.28
C THR A 111 -3.28 -16.61 6.18
N ALA A 112 -3.34 -15.31 6.41
CA ALA A 112 -3.78 -14.32 5.45
C ALA A 112 -2.71 -13.22 5.34
N ASP A 113 -2.05 -13.15 4.20
CA ASP A 113 -0.98 -12.21 3.90
C ASP A 113 0.26 -12.36 4.80
N CYS A 114 0.54 -13.59 5.23
CA CYS A 114 1.72 -13.95 6.02
C CYS A 114 1.93 -15.47 6.00
N GLY A 115 3.05 -15.94 6.58
CA GLY A 115 3.28 -17.36 6.82
C GLY A 115 4.38 -17.99 5.98
N ILE A 116 4.77 -17.43 4.84
CA ILE A 116 5.77 -18.03 3.94
C ILE A 116 7.16 -18.20 4.58
N ALA A 117 7.48 -17.42 5.60
CA ALA A 117 8.75 -17.47 6.32
C ALA A 117 8.63 -18.03 7.74
N ASN A 118 7.56 -18.77 8.05
CA ASN A 118 7.27 -19.24 9.40
C ASN A 118 7.41 -20.78 9.53
N SER A 119 8.44 -21.38 8.91
CA SER A 119 8.62 -22.85 8.83
C SER A 119 8.62 -23.54 10.20
N GLU A 120 9.31 -22.99 11.21
CA GLU A 120 9.46 -23.58 12.53
C GLU A 120 8.12 -23.67 13.29
N SER A 121 7.37 -22.58 13.35
CA SER A 121 6.07 -22.55 14.04
C SER A 121 5.01 -23.37 13.31
N ILE A 122 5.06 -23.41 11.98
CA ILE A 122 4.15 -24.22 11.17
C ILE A 122 4.45 -25.72 11.38
N ALA A 123 5.73 -26.10 11.40
CA ALA A 123 6.11 -27.48 11.72
C ALA A 123 5.62 -27.89 13.13
N PHE A 124 5.83 -27.02 14.12
CA PHE A 124 5.33 -27.26 15.48
C PHE A 124 3.81 -27.48 15.53
N LEU A 125 3.03 -26.64 14.83
CA LEU A 125 1.57 -26.78 14.78
C LEU A 125 1.13 -28.10 14.11
N GLN A 126 1.73 -28.42 12.98
CA GLN A 126 1.42 -29.66 12.25
C GLN A 126 1.78 -30.92 13.07
N GLU A 127 2.92 -30.92 13.77
CA GLU A 127 3.32 -32.03 14.68
C GLU A 127 2.36 -32.19 15.86
N ASN A 128 1.64 -31.11 16.24
CA ASN A 128 0.61 -31.13 17.26
C ASN A 128 -0.81 -31.36 16.70
N GLY A 129 -0.94 -31.77 15.45
CA GLY A 129 -2.20 -32.15 14.83
C GLY A 129 -3.06 -30.97 14.33
N ILE A 130 -2.49 -29.75 14.26
CA ILE A 130 -3.16 -28.57 13.73
C ILE A 130 -2.78 -28.41 12.25
N ASP A 131 -3.76 -28.52 11.37
CA ASP A 131 -3.54 -28.28 9.94
C ASP A 131 -3.25 -26.81 9.67
N VAL A 132 -2.18 -26.48 8.93
CA VAL A 132 -1.83 -25.11 8.57
C VAL A 132 -1.90 -24.92 7.05
N LEU A 133 -2.71 -23.94 6.61
CA LEU A 133 -2.86 -23.51 5.23
C LEU A 133 -2.26 -22.12 5.09
N VAL A 134 -1.29 -21.94 4.20
CA VAL A 134 -0.60 -20.65 3.99
C VAL A 134 -1.13 -19.95 2.76
N SER A 135 -1.69 -18.73 2.96
CA SER A 135 -2.07 -17.77 1.90
C SER A 135 -1.22 -16.52 2.07
N ASP A 136 -0.28 -16.31 1.15
CA ASP A 136 0.72 -15.24 1.25
C ASP A 136 1.18 -14.81 -0.14
N HIS A 137 1.86 -13.67 -0.25
CA HIS A 137 2.45 -13.17 -1.50
C HIS A 137 3.90 -12.67 -1.34
N HIS A 138 4.40 -12.60 -0.11
CA HIS A 138 5.75 -12.15 0.17
C HIS A 138 6.82 -13.05 -0.47
N ALA A 139 8.00 -12.49 -0.73
CA ALA A 139 9.11 -13.26 -1.29
C ALA A 139 9.55 -14.37 -0.33
N GLY A 140 9.46 -15.62 -0.80
CA GLY A 140 9.89 -16.79 -0.04
C GLY A 140 11.40 -16.97 -0.09
N GLN A 141 11.95 -17.54 1.00
CA GLN A 141 13.31 -18.07 1.08
C GLN A 141 13.22 -19.56 1.34
N ILE A 142 14.06 -20.35 0.67
CA ILE A 142 13.95 -21.82 0.74
C ILE A 142 14.18 -22.36 2.17
N GLU A 143 15.08 -21.73 2.93
CA GLU A 143 15.43 -22.10 4.30
C GLU A 143 14.28 -21.85 5.29
N LEU A 144 13.41 -20.90 4.97
CA LEU A 144 12.26 -20.50 5.80
C LEU A 144 10.93 -21.01 5.26
N HIS A 145 10.97 -21.74 4.13
CA HIS A 145 9.76 -22.23 3.48
C HIS A 145 9.01 -23.23 4.38
N PRO A 146 7.68 -23.09 4.53
CA PRO A 146 6.89 -23.94 5.43
C PRO A 146 6.54 -25.29 4.77
N PHE A 147 7.55 -26.14 4.54
CA PHE A 147 7.38 -27.45 3.91
C PHE A 147 6.38 -28.38 4.62
N MET A 148 6.18 -28.18 5.92
CA MET A 148 5.23 -28.96 6.72
C MET A 148 3.79 -28.45 6.58
N ALA A 149 3.55 -27.28 6.01
CA ALA A 149 2.20 -26.76 5.81
C ALA A 149 1.36 -27.72 4.96
N ARG A 150 0.09 -27.86 5.30
CA ARG A 150 -0.88 -28.70 4.57
C ARG A 150 -1.02 -28.28 3.11
N ALA A 151 -1.03 -26.97 2.86
CA ALA A 151 -0.93 -26.37 1.53
C ALA A 151 -0.39 -24.95 1.62
N VAL A 152 0.27 -24.50 0.55
CA VAL A 152 0.84 -23.14 0.42
C VAL A 152 0.42 -22.55 -0.92
N VAL A 153 -0.26 -21.39 -0.88
CA VAL A 153 -0.55 -20.56 -2.04
C VAL A 153 0.23 -19.26 -1.89
N ASN A 154 1.26 -19.10 -2.71
CA ASN A 154 2.07 -17.90 -2.78
C ASN A 154 2.72 -17.81 -4.18
N PRO A 155 2.47 -16.75 -4.96
CA PRO A 155 3.07 -16.62 -6.31
C PRO A 155 4.60 -16.47 -6.27
N ASN A 156 5.18 -16.06 -5.14
CA ASN A 156 6.61 -15.80 -4.93
C ASN A 156 7.29 -16.85 -4.04
N ARG A 157 6.70 -18.05 -3.93
CA ARG A 157 7.26 -19.16 -3.15
C ARG A 157 8.60 -19.62 -3.73
N ALA A 158 9.53 -20.06 -2.83
CA ALA A 158 10.89 -20.39 -3.22
C ALA A 158 11.08 -21.87 -3.64
N ASP A 159 10.16 -22.76 -3.24
CA ASP A 159 10.28 -24.22 -3.44
C ASP A 159 9.84 -24.69 -4.83
N MET A 160 9.07 -23.88 -5.55
CA MET A 160 8.64 -24.18 -6.92
C MET A 160 8.40 -22.91 -7.74
N VAL A 161 8.39 -23.06 -9.07
CA VAL A 161 8.01 -21.97 -9.97
C VAL A 161 6.48 -21.89 -10.03
N CYS A 162 5.92 -20.73 -9.78
CA CYS A 162 4.50 -20.48 -9.98
C CYS A 162 4.16 -20.48 -11.47
N GLU A 163 3.05 -21.13 -11.84
CA GLU A 163 2.57 -21.20 -13.24
C GLU A 163 2.08 -19.84 -13.76
N SER A 164 1.66 -18.94 -12.86
CA SER A 164 1.25 -17.59 -13.25
C SER A 164 2.44 -16.78 -13.76
N ASP A 165 2.28 -16.17 -14.94
CA ASP A 165 3.26 -15.24 -15.51
C ASP A 165 3.33 -13.92 -14.72
N PHE A 166 2.25 -13.55 -14.04
CA PHE A 166 2.18 -12.34 -13.21
C PHE A 166 2.10 -12.71 -11.73
N LYS A 167 3.11 -12.33 -10.97
CA LYS A 167 3.31 -12.70 -9.56
C LYS A 167 3.15 -11.53 -8.59
N ALA A 168 3.14 -10.30 -9.10
CA ALA A 168 3.09 -9.09 -8.28
C ALA A 168 1.66 -8.71 -7.89
N ILE A 169 0.98 -9.63 -7.22
CA ILE A 169 -0.37 -9.47 -6.65
C ILE A 169 -0.28 -9.43 -5.13
N SER A 170 -1.22 -8.73 -4.48
CA SER A 170 -1.29 -8.61 -3.02
C SER A 170 -1.79 -9.89 -2.34
N GLY A 171 -1.58 -10.03 -1.02
CA GLY A 171 -2.11 -11.14 -0.23
C GLY A 171 -3.64 -11.22 -0.27
N THR A 172 -4.32 -10.08 -0.32
CA THR A 172 -5.78 -10.01 -0.56
C THR A 172 -6.16 -10.61 -1.90
N PHE A 173 -5.38 -10.37 -2.95
CA PHE A 173 -5.67 -10.93 -4.27
C PHE A 173 -5.48 -12.46 -4.28
N VAL A 174 -4.46 -12.97 -3.58
CA VAL A 174 -4.29 -14.42 -3.37
C VAL A 174 -5.52 -15.01 -2.67
N ALA A 175 -5.95 -14.41 -1.55
CA ALA A 175 -7.15 -14.83 -0.82
C ALA A 175 -8.42 -14.78 -1.69
N TYR A 176 -8.56 -13.76 -2.53
CA TYR A 176 -9.67 -13.64 -3.49
C TYR A 176 -9.69 -14.81 -4.48
N LYS A 177 -8.54 -15.14 -5.10
CA LYS A 177 -8.44 -16.28 -6.04
C LYS A 177 -8.72 -17.62 -5.35
N ILE A 178 -8.28 -17.82 -4.11
CA ILE A 178 -8.60 -19.01 -3.32
C ILE A 178 -10.13 -19.15 -3.14
N MET A 179 -10.79 -18.08 -2.71
CA MET A 179 -12.23 -18.11 -2.48
C MET A 179 -13.02 -18.25 -3.79
N GLN A 180 -12.57 -17.63 -4.88
CA GLN A 180 -13.14 -17.80 -6.20
C GLN A 180 -13.15 -19.28 -6.63
N LEU A 181 -12.04 -19.98 -6.43
CA LEU A 181 -11.93 -21.40 -6.76
C LEU A 181 -12.76 -22.26 -5.80
N LEU A 182 -12.77 -21.95 -4.49
CA LEU A 182 -13.54 -22.67 -3.49
C LEU A 182 -15.05 -22.61 -3.78
N HIS A 183 -15.58 -21.43 -4.11
CA HIS A 183 -17.00 -21.29 -4.49
C HIS A 183 -17.36 -22.12 -5.73
N LYS A 184 -16.46 -22.17 -6.71
CA LYS A 184 -16.63 -22.99 -7.92
C LYS A 184 -16.72 -24.49 -7.59
N TYR A 185 -15.89 -24.99 -6.67
CA TYR A 185 -15.91 -26.40 -6.28
C TYR A 185 -17.04 -26.75 -5.30
N HIS A 186 -17.50 -25.77 -4.55
CA HIS A 186 -18.57 -25.97 -3.56
C HIS A 186 -19.96 -26.05 -4.20
N ASP A 187 -20.10 -25.68 -5.47
CA ASP A 187 -21.34 -25.68 -6.25
C ASP A 187 -22.55 -25.08 -5.50
N ASN A 188 -22.31 -23.96 -4.80
CA ASN A 188 -23.31 -23.29 -3.96
C ASN A 188 -24.18 -22.29 -4.72
N GLY A 189 -24.09 -22.26 -6.05
CA GLY A 189 -24.80 -21.33 -6.91
C GLY A 189 -24.27 -19.90 -6.91
N LEU A 190 -23.14 -19.64 -6.23
CA LEU A 190 -22.45 -18.36 -6.24
C LEU A 190 -21.35 -18.39 -7.31
N ASP A 191 -21.47 -17.51 -8.28
CA ASP A 191 -20.62 -17.44 -9.46
C ASP A 191 -19.51 -16.37 -9.34
N GLU A 192 -18.73 -16.21 -10.40
CA GLU A 192 -17.70 -15.18 -10.50
C GLU A 192 -18.27 -13.75 -10.33
N LYS A 193 -19.54 -13.55 -10.75
CA LYS A 193 -20.22 -12.26 -10.57
C LYS A 193 -20.47 -11.96 -9.09
N PHE A 194 -20.77 -12.98 -8.28
CA PHE A 194 -20.86 -12.80 -6.83
C PHE A 194 -19.50 -12.44 -6.25
N MET A 195 -18.44 -13.18 -6.63
CA MET A 195 -17.09 -12.92 -6.14
C MET A 195 -16.60 -11.51 -6.48
N SER A 196 -17.04 -10.91 -7.59
CA SER A 196 -16.69 -9.53 -7.93
C SER A 196 -17.10 -8.49 -6.85
N ASN A 197 -18.02 -8.83 -5.96
CA ASN A 197 -18.37 -7.98 -4.82
C ASN A 197 -17.21 -7.79 -3.81
N PHE A 198 -16.17 -8.62 -3.85
CA PHE A 198 -14.98 -8.52 -3.01
C PHE A 198 -13.79 -7.87 -3.72
N GLU A 199 -13.87 -7.64 -5.03
CA GLU A 199 -12.81 -6.94 -5.77
C GLU A 199 -12.49 -5.53 -5.24
N PRO A 200 -13.43 -4.76 -4.64
CA PRO A 200 -13.08 -3.50 -3.97
C PRO A 200 -12.01 -3.64 -2.89
N LEU A 201 -11.99 -4.76 -2.14
CA LEU A 201 -10.92 -5.03 -1.16
C LEU A 201 -9.58 -5.32 -1.84
N VAL A 202 -9.60 -6.03 -2.98
CA VAL A 202 -8.39 -6.26 -3.79
C VAL A 202 -7.82 -4.94 -4.32
N VAL A 203 -8.69 -4.03 -4.76
CA VAL A 203 -8.28 -2.69 -5.22
C VAL A 203 -7.68 -1.87 -4.07
N ILE A 204 -8.28 -1.91 -2.89
CA ILE A 204 -7.74 -1.23 -1.69
C ILE A 204 -6.35 -1.77 -1.37
N SER A 205 -6.20 -3.08 -1.28
CA SER A 205 -4.93 -3.72 -0.93
C SER A 205 -3.84 -3.49 -1.97
N THR A 206 -4.17 -3.62 -3.26
CA THR A 206 -3.22 -3.36 -4.36
C THR A 206 -2.53 -1.99 -4.22
N VAL A 207 -3.28 -0.97 -3.80
CA VAL A 207 -2.74 0.39 -3.63
C VAL A 207 -2.03 0.55 -2.28
N THR A 208 -2.59 0.00 -1.20
CA THR A 208 -2.02 0.17 0.15
C THR A 208 -0.74 -0.61 0.37
N ASP A 209 -0.58 -1.74 -0.32
CA ASP A 209 0.64 -2.56 -0.34
C ASP A 209 1.60 -2.20 -1.50
N VAL A 210 1.32 -1.09 -2.19
CA VAL A 210 2.18 -0.51 -3.24
C VAL A 210 2.49 -1.52 -4.36
N MET A 211 1.53 -2.38 -4.71
CA MET A 211 1.68 -3.30 -5.83
C MET A 211 1.79 -2.55 -7.16
N PRO A 212 2.55 -3.06 -8.13
CA PRO A 212 2.70 -2.39 -9.43
C PRO A 212 1.37 -2.30 -10.17
N HIS A 213 1.07 -1.13 -10.72
CA HIS A 213 -0.16 -0.84 -11.46
C HIS A 213 -0.09 -1.35 -12.91
N VAL A 214 0.22 -2.62 -13.06
CA VAL A 214 0.30 -3.31 -14.36
C VAL A 214 -0.54 -4.57 -14.32
N ASP A 215 -0.79 -5.14 -15.49
CA ASP A 215 -1.43 -6.44 -15.65
C ASP A 215 -2.78 -6.56 -14.89
N GLU A 216 -3.06 -7.65 -14.16
CA GLU A 216 -4.31 -7.88 -13.43
C GLU A 216 -4.62 -6.75 -12.44
N ASN A 217 -3.59 -6.18 -11.81
CA ASN A 217 -3.75 -5.02 -10.93
C ASN A 217 -4.29 -3.81 -11.69
N ALA A 218 -3.74 -3.50 -12.87
CA ALA A 218 -4.22 -2.40 -13.71
C ALA A 218 -5.67 -2.61 -14.17
N TYR A 219 -6.04 -3.84 -14.51
CA TYR A 219 -7.41 -4.19 -14.87
C TYR A 219 -8.40 -3.83 -13.75
N LEU A 220 -8.12 -4.27 -12.51
CA LEU A 220 -9.00 -3.99 -11.37
C LEU A 220 -9.03 -2.50 -11.01
N LEU A 221 -7.88 -1.84 -10.97
CA LEU A 221 -7.79 -0.40 -10.70
C LEU A 221 -8.61 0.41 -11.71
N ARG A 222 -8.57 0.06 -12.99
CA ARG A 222 -9.38 0.70 -14.04
C ARG A 222 -10.85 0.43 -13.87
N LYS A 223 -11.23 -0.83 -13.64
CA LYS A 223 -12.62 -1.26 -13.44
C LYS A 223 -13.30 -0.49 -12.30
N TYR A 224 -12.57 -0.18 -11.23
CA TYR A 224 -13.09 0.43 -10.01
C TYR A 224 -12.81 1.92 -9.85
N LYS A 225 -12.13 2.58 -10.78
CA LYS A 225 -11.70 3.99 -10.68
C LYS A 225 -12.86 4.97 -10.40
N HIS A 226 -14.09 4.65 -10.82
CA HIS A 226 -15.30 5.44 -10.59
C HIS A 226 -16.28 4.78 -9.60
N PHE A 227 -15.85 3.71 -8.91
CA PHE A 227 -16.69 3.00 -7.96
C PHE A 227 -16.94 3.86 -6.71
N THR A 228 -18.21 3.99 -6.33
CA THR A 228 -18.68 4.80 -5.19
C THR A 228 -19.72 4.03 -4.38
N GLU A 229 -20.17 4.58 -3.26
CA GLU A 229 -21.23 4.01 -2.42
C GLU A 229 -22.55 3.72 -3.17
N ARG A 230 -22.79 4.38 -4.31
CA ARG A 230 -23.99 4.19 -5.14
C ARG A 230 -24.11 2.78 -5.71
N PHE A 231 -23.04 2.01 -5.76
CA PHE A 231 -23.03 0.62 -6.22
C PHE A 231 -23.41 -0.38 -5.11
N ILE A 232 -23.29 -0.02 -3.83
CA ILE A 232 -23.58 -0.90 -2.69
C ILE A 232 -24.99 -1.48 -2.69
N PRO A 233 -26.08 -0.72 -3.01
CA PRO A 233 -27.42 -1.30 -3.06
C PRO A 233 -27.57 -2.48 -4.04
N ASN A 234 -26.79 -2.49 -5.13
CA ASN A 234 -26.80 -3.61 -6.07
C ASN A 234 -26.10 -4.85 -5.49
N MET A 235 -25.00 -4.67 -4.74
CA MET A 235 -24.30 -5.75 -4.05
C MET A 235 -25.17 -6.37 -2.94
N ARG A 236 -25.96 -5.57 -2.22
CA ARG A 236 -26.90 -6.03 -1.17
C ARG A 236 -28.04 -6.92 -1.68
N LYS A 237 -28.32 -6.93 -2.97
CA LYS A 237 -29.36 -7.81 -3.56
C LYS A 237 -29.02 -9.30 -3.39
N ALA A 238 -27.76 -9.66 -3.29
CA ALA A 238 -27.35 -10.97 -2.83
C ALA A 238 -27.56 -11.04 -1.31
N SER A 239 -28.80 -11.32 -0.87
CA SER A 239 -29.12 -11.45 0.57
C SER A 239 -28.55 -12.74 1.11
N LEU A 240 -27.29 -12.70 1.53
CA LEU A 240 -26.56 -13.81 2.13
C LEU A 240 -26.58 -13.73 3.67
N ASN A 241 -25.48 -14.16 4.30
CA ASN A 241 -25.35 -14.14 5.74
C ASN A 241 -25.10 -12.73 6.33
N ARG A 242 -25.06 -12.67 7.67
CA ARG A 242 -24.85 -11.44 8.43
C ARG A 242 -23.46 -10.83 8.16
N GLU A 243 -22.44 -11.64 8.04
CA GLU A 243 -21.04 -11.23 7.86
C GLU A 243 -20.87 -10.50 6.52
N TYR A 244 -21.52 -10.99 5.46
CA TYR A 244 -21.54 -10.30 4.17
C TYR A 244 -22.23 -8.93 4.25
N GLN A 245 -23.38 -8.83 4.96
CA GLN A 245 -24.05 -7.54 5.14
C GLN A 245 -23.20 -6.57 5.98
N ASN A 246 -22.48 -7.07 6.98
CA ASN A 246 -21.57 -6.27 7.79
C ASN A 246 -20.41 -5.72 6.94
N TYR A 247 -19.79 -6.57 6.12
CA TYR A 247 -18.78 -6.15 5.15
C TYR A 247 -19.27 -4.99 4.26
N LEU A 248 -20.47 -5.09 3.72
CA LEU A 248 -21.04 -4.03 2.88
C LEU A 248 -21.33 -2.74 3.66
N ASN A 249 -21.66 -2.81 4.96
CA ASN A 249 -21.81 -1.61 5.80
C ASN A 249 -20.48 -0.86 5.93
N GLY A 250 -19.39 -1.57 6.19
CA GLY A 250 -18.05 -0.98 6.26
C GLY A 250 -17.59 -0.40 4.93
N LEU A 251 -17.75 -1.15 3.84
CA LEU A 251 -17.39 -0.69 2.50
C LEU A 251 -18.17 0.58 2.10
N GLU A 252 -19.47 0.64 2.41
CA GLU A 252 -20.31 1.81 2.17
C GLU A 252 -19.77 3.04 2.91
N VAL A 253 -19.41 2.90 4.19
CA VAL A 253 -18.83 3.99 4.97
C VAL A 253 -17.49 4.44 4.41
N VAL A 254 -16.61 3.51 4.05
CA VAL A 254 -15.33 3.84 3.40
C VAL A 254 -15.57 4.68 2.16
N LEU A 255 -16.44 4.23 1.26
CA LEU A 255 -16.72 4.91 -0.01
C LEU A 255 -17.36 6.28 0.18
N ARG A 256 -18.27 6.46 1.15
CA ARG A 256 -18.83 7.78 1.48
C ARG A 256 -17.76 8.79 1.89
N ASN A 257 -16.77 8.33 2.63
CA ASN A 257 -15.72 9.20 3.17
C ASN A 257 -14.60 9.50 2.18
N ILE A 258 -14.20 8.53 1.35
CA ILE A 258 -13.14 8.75 0.36
C ILE A 258 -13.66 9.22 -1.01
N GLY A 259 -14.95 9.01 -1.30
CA GLY A 259 -15.59 9.29 -2.59
C GLY A 259 -15.41 8.14 -3.58
N LYS A 260 -14.48 8.28 -4.52
CA LYS A 260 -14.19 7.25 -5.55
C LYS A 260 -13.09 6.29 -5.09
N LEU A 261 -13.21 5.03 -5.48
CA LEU A 261 -12.22 3.98 -5.20
C LEU A 261 -11.10 4.03 -6.26
N ASN A 262 -10.27 5.04 -6.21
CA ASN A 262 -9.13 5.22 -7.10
C ASN A 262 -7.80 5.27 -6.34
N VAL A 263 -6.68 5.13 -7.05
CA VAL A 263 -5.32 5.12 -6.50
C VAL A 263 -5.07 6.31 -5.57
N HIS A 264 -5.46 7.52 -5.99
CA HIS A 264 -5.23 8.74 -5.21
C HIS A 264 -5.97 8.70 -3.85
N ASN A 265 -7.28 8.43 -3.87
CA ASN A 265 -8.09 8.42 -2.63
C ASN A 265 -7.69 7.29 -1.68
N ILE A 266 -7.35 6.12 -2.24
CA ILE A 266 -6.85 5.00 -1.43
C ILE A 266 -5.49 5.34 -0.84
N GLY A 267 -4.52 5.75 -1.67
CA GLY A 267 -3.14 5.99 -1.24
C GLY A 267 -2.99 7.16 -0.26
N TRP A 268 -3.76 8.24 -0.45
CA TRP A 268 -3.61 9.47 0.35
C TRP A 268 -4.62 9.62 1.50
N LYS A 269 -5.79 9.00 1.42
CA LYS A 269 -6.83 9.11 2.47
C LYS A 269 -6.99 7.81 3.25
N LEU A 270 -7.30 6.69 2.56
CA LEU A 270 -7.69 5.46 3.21
C LEU A 270 -6.49 4.68 3.79
N GLY A 271 -5.45 4.44 3.01
CA GLY A 271 -4.28 3.66 3.44
C GLY A 271 -3.60 4.22 4.69
N PRO A 272 -3.25 5.53 4.73
CA PRO A 272 -2.72 6.15 5.94
C PRO A 272 -3.65 6.07 7.14
N ALA A 273 -4.98 6.15 6.94
CA ALA A 273 -5.97 6.04 8.00
C ALA A 273 -6.03 4.61 8.55
N LEU A 274 -6.18 3.59 7.71
CA LEU A 274 -6.26 2.18 8.13
C LEU A 274 -4.98 1.69 8.84
N ASN A 275 -3.80 2.22 8.46
CA ASN A 275 -2.53 1.91 9.11
C ASN A 275 -2.32 2.63 10.46
N SER A 276 -3.13 3.67 10.78
CA SER A 276 -2.87 4.53 11.92
C SER A 276 -3.13 3.87 13.29
N PRO A 277 -4.15 3.01 13.50
CA PRO A 277 -4.37 2.38 14.79
C PRO A 277 -3.14 1.64 15.30
N ARG A 278 -2.57 0.74 14.48
CA ARG A 278 -1.37 0.00 14.86
C ARG A 278 -0.18 0.91 15.17
N ARG A 279 -0.01 1.99 14.41
CA ARG A 279 1.10 2.93 14.61
C ARG A 279 0.99 3.73 15.91
N VAL A 280 -0.23 3.95 16.40
CA VAL A 280 -0.52 4.76 17.60
C VAL A 280 -0.69 3.89 18.84
N THR A 281 -1.44 2.79 18.73
CA THR A 281 -1.82 1.94 19.88
C THR A 281 -1.12 0.58 19.88
N GLY A 282 -0.55 0.17 18.77
CA GLY A 282 -0.03 -1.19 18.59
C GLY A 282 -1.08 -2.24 18.20
N GLU A 283 -2.38 -1.87 18.13
CA GLU A 283 -3.48 -2.78 17.81
C GLU A 283 -3.93 -2.63 16.36
N SER A 284 -4.25 -3.74 15.69
CA SER A 284 -4.63 -3.77 14.26
C SER A 284 -6.10 -4.03 14.03
N LYS A 285 -6.83 -4.48 15.05
CA LYS A 285 -8.20 -4.98 14.93
C LYS A 285 -9.22 -3.95 14.42
N LEU A 286 -8.97 -2.65 14.67
CA LEU A 286 -9.91 -1.59 14.36
C LEU A 286 -10.26 -1.51 12.86
N GLY A 287 -9.27 -1.78 11.97
CA GLY A 287 -9.52 -1.87 10.53
C GLY A 287 -10.48 -2.99 10.15
N TYR A 288 -10.36 -4.16 10.76
CA TYR A 288 -11.32 -5.26 10.60
C TYR A 288 -12.69 -4.91 11.19
N GLU A 289 -12.73 -4.34 12.38
CA GLU A 289 -13.97 -3.95 13.05
C GLU A 289 -14.80 -2.97 12.22
N LEU A 290 -14.17 -2.07 11.46
CA LEU A 290 -14.84 -1.16 10.52
C LEU A 290 -15.73 -1.95 9.53
N PHE A 291 -15.23 -3.06 8.98
CA PHE A 291 -15.95 -3.85 7.99
C PHE A 291 -16.91 -4.89 8.61
N MET A 292 -16.91 -5.07 9.93
CA MET A 292 -17.73 -6.11 10.57
C MET A 292 -18.88 -5.55 11.42
N GLN A 293 -19.20 -4.25 11.28
CA GLN A 293 -20.29 -3.63 12.02
C GLN A 293 -21.68 -3.98 11.48
N THR A 294 -22.63 -4.13 12.39
CA THR A 294 -24.01 -4.52 12.06
C THR A 294 -24.83 -3.42 11.36
N GLY A 295 -24.28 -2.22 11.23
CA GLY A 295 -24.93 -1.10 10.54
C GLY A 295 -23.96 0.02 10.22
N THR A 296 -24.32 0.84 9.22
CA THR A 296 -23.47 1.95 8.73
C THR A 296 -23.21 3.03 9.80
N VAL A 297 -24.11 3.22 10.76
CA VAL A 297 -23.90 4.17 11.87
C VAL A 297 -22.75 3.72 12.77
N MET A 298 -22.73 2.44 13.15
CA MET A 298 -21.65 1.88 13.96
C MET A 298 -20.34 1.83 13.17
N ALA A 299 -20.38 1.46 11.89
CA ALA A 299 -19.22 1.49 11.02
C ALA A 299 -18.63 2.92 10.88
N GLN A 300 -19.49 3.96 10.81
CA GLN A 300 -19.03 5.35 10.79
C GLN A 300 -18.34 5.74 12.10
N GLN A 301 -18.85 5.30 13.26
CA GLN A 301 -18.19 5.56 14.54
C GLN A 301 -16.78 4.96 14.60
N VAL A 302 -16.61 3.71 14.11
CA VAL A 302 -15.27 3.09 14.01
C VAL A 302 -14.38 3.84 13.03
N TYR A 303 -14.92 4.26 11.89
CA TYR A 303 -14.16 5.05 10.91
C TYR A 303 -13.71 6.40 11.50
N ASP A 304 -14.57 7.08 12.25
CA ASP A 304 -14.24 8.34 12.93
C ASP A 304 -13.13 8.14 14.00
N GLU A 305 -13.13 6.99 14.67
CA GLU A 305 -12.04 6.61 15.58
C GLU A 305 -10.72 6.38 14.85
N ILE A 306 -10.74 5.68 13.73
CA ILE A 306 -9.58 5.52 12.83
C ILE A 306 -9.04 6.89 12.38
N LEU A 307 -9.92 7.83 12.01
CA LEU A 307 -9.51 9.18 11.63
C LEU A 307 -8.86 9.94 12.79
N LYS A 308 -9.36 9.80 14.03
CA LYS A 308 -8.70 10.38 15.23
C LYS A 308 -7.30 9.82 15.42
N MET A 309 -7.12 8.49 15.27
CA MET A 309 -5.79 7.86 15.34
C MET A 309 -4.87 8.39 14.23
N ASN A 310 -5.40 8.64 13.04
CA ASN A 310 -4.63 9.21 11.95
C ASN A 310 -4.16 10.65 12.23
N GLU A 311 -4.98 11.48 12.88
CA GLU A 311 -4.54 12.82 13.33
C GLU A 311 -3.46 12.71 14.43
N ILE A 312 -3.65 11.87 15.44
CA ILE A 312 -2.62 11.60 16.47
C ILE A 312 -1.31 11.16 15.83
N ARG A 313 -1.36 10.23 14.86
CA ARG A 313 -0.18 9.78 14.10
C ARG A 313 0.53 10.95 13.41
N LYS A 314 -0.21 11.88 12.79
CA LYS A 314 0.36 13.07 12.14
C LYS A 314 1.05 13.96 13.17
N GLU A 315 0.37 14.27 14.28
CA GLU A 315 0.91 15.08 15.38
C GLU A 315 2.20 14.48 15.96
N MET A 316 2.19 13.15 16.22
CA MET A 316 3.38 12.43 16.69
C MET A 316 4.54 12.55 15.68
N THR A 317 4.26 12.36 14.39
CA THR A 317 5.28 12.45 13.34
C THR A 317 5.86 13.87 13.24
N GLU A 318 5.00 14.89 13.26
CA GLU A 318 5.42 16.29 13.22
C GLU A 318 6.24 16.69 14.46
N TYR A 319 5.83 16.22 15.64
CA TYR A 319 6.58 16.44 16.87
C TYR A 319 7.98 15.83 16.77
N VAL A 320 8.11 14.56 16.38
CA VAL A 320 9.42 13.88 16.30
C VAL A 320 10.32 14.54 15.27
N LEU A 321 9.80 14.91 14.10
CA LEU A 321 10.55 15.64 13.08
C LEU A 321 10.99 17.05 13.52
N LYS A 322 10.30 17.65 14.47
CA LYS A 322 10.66 18.98 15.01
C LYS A 322 11.75 18.90 16.06
N VAL A 323 11.83 17.79 16.81
CA VAL A 323 12.79 17.63 17.91
C VAL A 323 14.06 16.88 17.50
N LEU A 324 14.06 16.17 16.38
CA LEU A 324 15.22 15.46 15.87
C LEU A 324 15.88 16.25 14.73
N GLU A 325 17.20 16.37 14.81
CA GLU A 325 17.99 16.83 13.67
C GLU A 325 18.06 15.70 12.62
N PRO A 326 17.93 16.01 11.33
CA PRO A 326 18.08 15.00 10.27
C PRO A 326 19.52 14.48 10.19
N GLU A 327 19.69 13.19 10.42
CA GLU A 327 20.96 12.45 10.30
C GLU A 327 20.71 11.12 9.59
N GLU A 328 21.76 10.49 9.06
CA GLU A 328 21.68 9.20 8.38
C GLU A 328 21.17 8.07 9.31
N VAL A 329 21.46 8.18 10.62
CA VAL A 329 20.93 7.29 11.65
C VAL A 329 20.51 8.10 12.87
N THR A 330 19.22 8.05 13.19
CA THR A 330 18.65 8.72 14.37
C THR A 330 17.91 7.73 15.25
N VAL A 331 17.56 8.17 16.47
CA VAL A 331 16.74 7.41 17.41
C VAL A 331 15.55 8.27 17.82
N VAL A 332 14.33 7.72 17.79
CA VAL A 332 13.16 8.45 18.30
C VAL A 332 13.30 8.77 19.78
N PRO A 333 12.76 9.90 20.26
CA PRO A 333 13.03 10.40 21.62
C PRO A 333 12.39 9.54 22.73
N ASP A 334 11.47 8.63 22.37
CA ASP A 334 10.77 7.77 23.31
C ASP A 334 10.22 6.54 22.56
N VAL A 335 10.20 5.38 23.20
CA VAL A 335 9.69 4.10 22.65
C VAL A 335 8.24 4.20 22.15
N LYS A 336 7.41 5.05 22.74
CA LYS A 336 6.03 5.30 22.26
C LYS A 336 5.96 5.77 20.80
N TYR A 337 7.06 6.26 20.23
CA TYR A 337 7.15 6.68 18.82
C TYR A 337 7.64 5.57 17.89
N GLU A 338 7.87 4.34 18.38
CA GLU A 338 8.31 3.19 17.55
C GLU A 338 7.40 2.98 16.33
N GLY A 339 6.08 3.02 16.51
CA GLY A 339 5.11 2.78 15.43
C GLY A 339 5.16 3.80 14.29
N ILE A 340 5.75 4.99 14.50
CA ILE A 340 5.91 6.02 13.47
C ILE A 340 7.35 6.17 12.96
N ALA A 341 8.31 5.40 13.48
CA ALA A 341 9.72 5.48 13.08
C ALA A 341 9.91 5.39 11.57
N GLY A 342 9.15 4.51 10.89
CA GLY A 342 9.18 4.37 9.43
C GLY A 342 8.69 5.61 8.66
N LEU A 343 7.76 6.38 9.22
CA LEU A 343 7.28 7.64 8.62
C LEU A 343 8.29 8.77 8.80
N VAL A 344 8.86 8.86 10.01
CA VAL A 344 9.95 9.80 10.30
C VAL A 344 11.14 9.52 9.39
N CYS A 345 11.54 8.24 9.28
CA CYS A 345 12.62 7.80 8.42
C CYS A 345 12.39 8.18 6.94
N ALA A 346 11.18 7.98 6.43
CA ALA A 346 10.86 8.34 5.05
C ALA A 346 11.03 9.86 4.80
N LYS A 347 10.55 10.71 5.72
CA LYS A 347 10.69 12.17 5.61
C LYS A 347 12.14 12.65 5.79
N MET A 348 12.91 12.03 6.68
CA MET A 348 14.33 12.33 6.81
C MET A 348 15.12 11.91 5.57
N CYS A 349 14.87 10.70 5.06
CA CYS A 349 15.46 10.22 3.82
C CYS A 349 15.15 11.13 2.63
N GLU A 350 13.92 11.62 2.51
CA GLU A 350 13.52 12.60 1.49
C GLU A 350 14.29 13.93 1.65
N SER A 351 14.48 14.40 2.87
CA SER A 351 15.23 15.64 3.15
C SER A 351 16.72 15.48 2.90
N LEU A 352 17.33 14.37 3.34
CA LEU A 352 18.76 14.12 3.24
C LEU A 352 19.22 13.60 1.88
N GLN A 353 18.30 12.97 1.11
CA GLN A 353 18.58 12.31 -0.17
C GLN A 353 19.66 11.21 -0.09
N VAL A 354 19.80 10.56 1.08
CA VAL A 354 20.70 9.43 1.33
C VAL A 354 19.98 8.32 2.10
N PRO A 355 20.51 7.08 2.08
CA PRO A 355 19.99 5.97 2.90
C PRO A 355 19.98 6.33 4.39
N THR A 356 18.80 6.25 4.99
CA THR A 356 18.53 6.74 6.35
C THR A 356 17.89 5.65 7.19
N ILE A 357 18.22 5.58 8.47
CA ILE A 357 17.63 4.67 9.45
C ILE A 357 17.15 5.45 10.67
N VAL A 358 15.93 5.14 11.12
CA VAL A 358 15.37 5.67 12.38
C VAL A 358 15.08 4.50 13.31
N PHE A 359 15.73 4.46 14.45
CA PHE A 359 15.58 3.45 15.49
C PHE A 359 14.65 3.90 16.61
N SER A 360 14.05 2.91 17.29
CA SER A 360 13.51 2.99 18.64
C SER A 360 14.35 2.08 19.52
N ASP A 361 14.87 2.59 20.63
CA ASP A 361 15.74 1.85 21.55
C ASP A 361 14.98 1.48 22.83
N ASN A 362 14.89 0.20 23.14
CA ASN A 362 14.27 -0.30 24.37
C ASN A 362 15.30 -0.73 25.44
N GLY A 363 16.57 -0.42 25.23
CA GLY A 363 17.68 -0.74 26.13
C GLY A 363 18.48 -1.99 25.74
N ASP A 364 17.82 -3.03 25.25
CA ASP A 364 18.46 -4.28 24.79
C ASP A 364 18.63 -4.28 23.27
N LEU A 365 17.59 -3.88 22.56
CA LEU A 365 17.53 -3.86 21.10
C LEU A 365 17.06 -2.50 20.60
N CYS A 366 17.74 -1.99 19.58
CA CYS A 366 17.24 -0.92 18.72
C CYS A 366 16.48 -1.55 17.54
N ARG A 367 15.18 -1.29 17.44
CA ARG A 367 14.35 -1.66 16.28
C ARG A 367 14.16 -0.46 15.39
N GLY A 368 14.44 -0.58 14.11
CA GLY A 368 14.46 0.54 13.19
C GLY A 368 13.77 0.28 11.87
N SER A 369 13.44 1.36 11.23
CA SER A 369 13.02 1.41 9.84
C SER A 369 14.10 2.10 9.02
N ALA A 370 14.49 1.47 7.91
CA ALA A 370 15.44 2.01 6.96
C ALA A 370 14.73 2.42 5.66
N ARG A 371 15.18 3.50 5.05
CA ARG A 371 14.71 4.00 3.75
C ARG A 371 15.90 4.43 2.91
N ALA A 372 15.78 4.26 1.59
CA ALA A 372 16.76 4.74 0.65
C ALA A 372 16.11 5.46 -0.52
N PRO A 373 16.71 6.57 -1.01
CA PRO A 373 16.26 7.22 -2.24
C PRO A 373 16.58 6.34 -3.46
N LEU A 374 16.05 6.72 -4.62
CA LEU A 374 16.38 6.08 -5.89
C LEU A 374 17.89 6.11 -6.14
N GLY A 375 18.44 5.04 -6.72
CA GLY A 375 19.85 4.89 -7.01
C GLY A 375 20.67 4.22 -5.88
N TYR A 376 20.02 3.81 -4.77
CA TYR A 376 20.65 3.01 -3.73
C TYR A 376 19.94 1.65 -3.59
N LYS A 377 20.72 0.61 -3.27
CA LYS A 377 20.22 -0.75 -2.98
C LYS A 377 20.32 -1.00 -1.47
N LEU A 378 19.25 -0.70 -0.75
CA LEU A 378 19.24 -0.71 0.72
C LEU A 378 19.65 -2.06 1.32
N LEU A 379 19.21 -3.17 0.73
CA LEU A 379 19.53 -4.51 1.25
C LEU A 379 21.01 -4.85 1.08
N ASP A 380 21.66 -4.37 0.01
CA ASP A 380 23.10 -4.57 -0.19
C ASP A 380 23.89 -3.81 0.89
N LEU A 381 23.51 -2.55 1.18
CA LEU A 381 24.08 -1.76 2.27
C LEU A 381 23.92 -2.43 3.64
N ILE A 382 22.75 -3.00 3.93
CA ILE A 382 22.50 -3.73 5.17
C ILE A 382 23.37 -5.01 5.24
N SER A 383 23.54 -5.71 4.11
CA SER A 383 24.39 -6.90 4.03
C SER A 383 25.84 -6.55 4.28
N GLU A 384 26.34 -5.47 3.69
CA GLU A 384 27.70 -4.95 3.90
C GLU A 384 27.91 -4.52 5.37
N MET A 385 26.92 -3.84 5.97
CA MET A 385 26.96 -3.54 7.42
C MET A 385 27.02 -4.78 8.28
N LYS A 386 26.39 -5.89 7.87
CA LYS A 386 26.48 -7.18 8.58
C LYS A 386 27.88 -7.78 8.52
N GLU A 387 28.61 -7.55 7.43
CA GLU A 387 30.03 -7.93 7.33
C GLU A 387 30.93 -7.04 8.20
N ILE A 388 30.67 -5.71 8.22
CA ILE A 388 31.42 -4.75 9.04
C ILE A 388 31.18 -4.99 10.55
N LEU A 389 29.93 -5.29 10.93
CA LEU A 389 29.50 -5.47 12.32
C LEU A 389 28.69 -6.78 12.49
N PRO A 390 29.31 -7.96 12.38
CA PRO A 390 28.61 -9.25 12.33
C PRO A 390 27.78 -9.54 13.58
N ASP A 391 28.18 -9.04 14.76
CA ASP A 391 27.48 -9.28 16.02
C ASP A 391 26.40 -8.24 16.35
N ALA A 392 26.29 -7.15 15.56
CA ALA A 392 25.39 -6.03 15.84
C ALA A 392 23.97 -6.32 15.36
N ILE A 393 23.80 -6.78 14.12
CA ILE A 393 22.51 -6.96 13.47
C ILE A 393 21.90 -8.29 13.92
N VAL A 394 20.73 -8.20 14.55
CA VAL A 394 19.94 -9.35 15.01
C VAL A 394 19.01 -9.85 13.92
N SER A 395 18.36 -8.93 13.22
CA SER A 395 17.49 -9.24 12.09
C SER A 395 17.41 -8.05 11.13
N ALA A 396 17.24 -8.33 9.85
CA ALA A 396 16.94 -7.34 8.84
C ALA A 396 16.16 -7.99 7.70
N GLY A 397 15.23 -7.22 7.09
CA GLY A 397 14.45 -7.69 5.95
C GLY A 397 13.62 -6.57 5.35
N GLY A 398 13.25 -6.73 4.09
CA GLY A 398 12.47 -5.73 3.36
C GLY A 398 12.76 -5.77 1.86
N HIS A 399 12.70 -4.61 1.22
CA HIS A 399 12.87 -4.40 -0.21
C HIS A 399 14.01 -3.42 -0.52
N ALA A 400 14.28 -3.21 -1.80
CA ALA A 400 15.39 -2.36 -2.25
C ALA A 400 15.39 -0.93 -1.69
N ARG A 401 14.23 -0.39 -1.28
CA ARG A 401 14.08 1.00 -0.80
C ARG A 401 13.54 1.14 0.62
N ALA A 402 13.07 0.07 1.22
CA ALA A 402 12.49 0.09 2.56
C ALA A 402 12.75 -1.25 3.27
N ALA A 403 13.30 -1.19 4.48
CA ALA A 403 13.60 -2.37 5.27
C ALA A 403 13.33 -2.13 6.76
N GLY A 404 13.03 -3.21 7.47
CA GLY A 404 13.12 -3.27 8.92
C GLY A 404 14.49 -3.78 9.34
N ILE A 405 15.03 -3.27 10.43
CA ILE A 405 16.32 -3.68 10.98
C ILE A 405 16.26 -3.69 12.51
N ALA A 406 16.86 -4.69 13.13
CA ALA A 406 17.05 -4.74 14.57
C ALA A 406 18.52 -4.97 14.89
N ILE A 407 19.05 -4.15 15.79
CA ILE A 407 20.45 -4.25 16.27
C ILE A 407 20.47 -4.30 17.79
N LYS A 408 21.54 -4.88 18.36
CA LYS A 408 21.77 -4.84 19.82
C LYS A 408 22.14 -3.39 20.20
N SER A 409 21.45 -2.81 21.20
CA SER A 409 21.62 -1.39 21.60
C SER A 409 23.07 -1.01 21.92
N LYS A 410 23.86 -1.92 22.47
CA LYS A 410 25.31 -1.70 22.76
C LYS A 410 26.15 -1.35 21.51
N TYR A 411 25.69 -1.66 20.32
CA TYR A 411 26.39 -1.34 19.06
C TYR A 411 25.91 -0.04 18.40
N LEU A 412 24.88 0.62 18.93
CA LEU A 412 24.22 1.75 18.27
C LEU A 412 25.19 2.85 17.82
N GLU A 413 26.04 3.33 18.72
CA GLU A 413 26.98 4.43 18.39
C GLU A 413 28.01 4.02 17.34
N ARG A 414 28.51 2.79 17.41
CA ARG A 414 29.41 2.27 16.38
C ARG A 414 28.69 2.06 15.06
N PHE A 415 27.45 1.57 15.12
CA PHE A 415 26.62 1.39 13.92
C PHE A 415 26.36 2.73 13.21
N LYS A 416 26.05 3.80 13.93
CA LYS A 416 25.88 5.16 13.37
C LYS A 416 27.10 5.60 12.57
N LEU A 417 28.29 5.45 13.16
CA LEU A 417 29.55 5.83 12.53
C LEU A 417 29.81 5.03 11.24
N GLU A 418 29.70 3.71 11.33
CA GLU A 418 30.00 2.83 10.18
C GLU A 418 28.96 2.98 9.07
N TRP A 419 27.67 3.17 9.41
CA TRP A 419 26.63 3.45 8.42
C TRP A 419 26.89 4.76 7.68
N ALA A 420 27.22 5.84 8.38
CA ALA A 420 27.54 7.11 7.75
C ALA A 420 28.76 7.01 6.83
N ASN A 421 29.79 6.25 7.23
CA ASN A 421 30.96 5.99 6.40
C ASN A 421 30.59 5.19 5.13
N LEU A 422 29.81 4.14 5.30
CA LEU A 422 29.34 3.29 4.19
C LEU A 422 28.52 4.09 3.20
N VAL A 423 27.53 4.86 3.66
CA VAL A 423 26.68 5.70 2.80
C VAL A 423 27.51 6.72 2.00
N ARG A 424 28.53 7.35 2.63
CA ARG A 424 29.41 8.31 1.94
C ARG A 424 30.33 7.66 0.90
N SER A 425 30.72 6.40 1.10
CA SER A 425 31.56 5.65 0.14
C SER A 425 30.77 5.00 -0.99
N THR A 426 29.46 4.91 -0.86
CA THR A 426 28.59 4.28 -1.86
C THR A 426 28.22 5.27 -2.97
N GLU A 427 28.55 4.93 -4.21
CA GLU A 427 28.14 5.71 -5.36
C GLU A 427 26.63 5.52 -5.60
N ARG A 428 25.94 6.62 -5.86
CA ARG A 428 24.54 6.62 -6.25
C ARG A 428 24.42 6.27 -7.73
N GLU A 429 23.71 5.20 -8.05
CA GLU A 429 23.38 4.88 -9.46
C GLU A 429 22.54 6.03 -10.05
N GLU A 430 22.91 6.52 -11.24
CA GLU A 430 22.10 7.49 -11.96
C GLU A 430 20.77 6.82 -12.40
N PHE A 431 19.66 7.48 -12.11
CA PHE A 431 18.32 6.98 -12.40
C PHE A 431 17.67 7.89 -13.45
N THR A 432 17.52 7.39 -14.68
CA THR A 432 16.98 8.14 -15.83
C THR A 432 15.55 7.73 -16.23
N ASP A 433 14.85 6.95 -15.39
CA ASP A 433 13.56 6.35 -15.76
C ASP A 433 12.36 7.34 -15.83
N PHE A 434 12.54 8.58 -15.38
CA PHE A 434 11.47 9.57 -15.46
C PHE A 434 11.78 10.60 -16.55
N LYS A 435 10.85 10.72 -17.49
CA LYS A 435 10.90 11.77 -18.50
C LYS A 435 10.67 13.14 -17.84
N GLU A 436 11.32 14.16 -18.38
CA GLU A 436 11.08 15.54 -17.98
C GLU A 436 9.59 15.90 -18.14
N PRO A 437 9.05 16.82 -17.33
CA PRO A 437 7.68 17.28 -17.50
C PRO A 437 7.43 17.95 -18.87
N ILE A 438 6.22 17.82 -19.39
CA ILE A 438 5.81 18.51 -20.61
C ILE A 438 5.81 20.03 -20.36
N ASP A 439 6.53 20.78 -21.18
CA ASP A 439 6.65 22.23 -21.06
C ASP A 439 5.41 22.96 -21.59
N LEU A 440 4.69 23.62 -20.69
CA LEU A 440 3.48 24.37 -21.03
C LEU A 440 3.77 25.76 -21.58
N ASP A 441 4.91 26.37 -21.29
CA ASP A 441 5.19 27.77 -21.63
C ASP A 441 5.13 28.02 -23.12
N LYS A 442 5.64 27.08 -23.94
CA LYS A 442 5.57 27.16 -25.40
C LYS A 442 4.13 27.23 -25.93
N TYR A 443 3.19 26.53 -25.29
CA TYR A 443 1.78 26.45 -25.70
C TYR A 443 0.94 27.59 -25.12
N ILE A 444 1.32 28.09 -23.93
CA ILE A 444 0.73 29.31 -23.35
C ILE A 444 1.09 30.52 -24.19
N ALA A 445 2.36 30.66 -24.59
CA ALA A 445 2.86 31.76 -25.40
C ALA A 445 2.20 31.82 -26.78
N THR A 446 1.89 30.71 -27.42
CA THR A 446 1.20 30.67 -28.73
C THR A 446 -0.33 30.74 -28.61
N GLY A 447 -0.89 30.62 -27.38
CA GLY A 447 -2.33 30.60 -27.14
C GLY A 447 -3.02 29.30 -27.58
N GLU A 448 -2.25 28.26 -27.87
CA GLU A 448 -2.76 26.95 -28.28
C GLU A 448 -3.35 26.14 -27.12
N LEU A 449 -2.91 26.42 -25.88
CA LEU A 449 -3.39 25.75 -24.68
C LEU A 449 -4.67 26.41 -24.16
N THR A 450 -5.80 25.91 -24.59
CA THR A 450 -7.12 26.37 -24.16
C THR A 450 -7.78 25.39 -23.21
N ALA A 451 -8.78 25.82 -22.42
CA ALA A 451 -9.55 24.93 -21.54
C ALA A 451 -10.10 23.70 -22.29
N LYS A 452 -10.59 23.89 -23.51
CA LYS A 452 -11.11 22.81 -24.35
C LYS A 452 -10.05 21.78 -24.76
N VAL A 453 -8.84 22.25 -25.10
CA VAL A 453 -7.70 21.37 -25.43
C VAL A 453 -7.29 20.54 -24.21
N LEU A 454 -7.29 21.17 -23.02
CA LEU A 454 -6.97 20.50 -21.77
C LEU A 454 -8.06 19.49 -21.38
N GLU A 455 -9.35 19.87 -21.48
CA GLU A 455 -10.50 19.01 -21.19
C GLU A 455 -10.41 17.71 -21.97
N TYR A 456 -10.43 17.76 -23.30
CA TYR A 456 -10.41 16.56 -24.14
C TYR A 456 -9.09 15.79 -24.04
N GLY A 457 -7.96 16.49 -24.05
CA GLY A 457 -6.66 15.81 -24.00
C GLY A 457 -6.39 15.11 -22.68
N LEU A 458 -6.81 15.68 -21.53
CA LEU A 458 -6.69 15.05 -20.24
C LEU A 458 -7.69 13.90 -20.05
N GLU A 459 -8.91 14.00 -20.62
CA GLU A 459 -9.87 12.89 -20.65
C GLU A 459 -9.31 11.70 -21.43
N ASP A 460 -8.76 11.93 -22.63
CA ASP A 460 -8.16 10.86 -23.44
C ASP A 460 -6.95 10.21 -22.74
N ILE A 461 -6.12 11.00 -22.05
CA ILE A 461 -5.01 10.50 -21.25
C ILE A 461 -5.53 9.69 -20.06
N ASP A 462 -6.60 10.14 -19.39
CA ASP A 462 -7.19 9.46 -18.25
C ASP A 462 -7.82 8.09 -18.60
N GLU A 463 -8.15 7.84 -19.87
CA GLU A 463 -8.53 6.52 -20.37
C GLU A 463 -7.38 5.48 -20.22
N LEU A 464 -6.13 5.94 -20.15
CA LEU A 464 -4.95 5.09 -19.93
C LEU A 464 -4.68 4.76 -18.46
N TYR A 465 -5.49 5.26 -17.53
CA TYR A 465 -5.38 4.93 -16.10
C TYR A 465 -5.51 3.41 -15.84
N PRO A 466 -4.79 2.83 -14.87
CA PRO A 466 -3.83 3.47 -13.96
C PRO A 466 -2.46 3.65 -14.63
N PHE A 467 -1.77 4.72 -14.25
CA PHE A 467 -0.42 5.00 -14.74
C PHE A 467 0.61 4.09 -14.06
N ASN A 468 1.70 3.82 -14.78
CA ASN A 468 2.79 2.95 -14.36
C ASN A 468 4.13 3.38 -14.99
N LYS A 469 5.18 2.57 -14.92
CA LYS A 469 6.49 2.92 -15.51
C LYS A 469 6.47 3.04 -17.03
N THR A 470 5.63 2.27 -17.72
CA THR A 470 5.53 2.28 -19.19
C THR A 470 4.59 3.37 -19.66
N ILE A 471 3.44 3.52 -19.00
CA ILE A 471 2.45 4.57 -19.28
C ILE A 471 2.50 5.52 -18.08
N GLN A 472 3.40 6.50 -18.17
CA GLN A 472 3.68 7.40 -17.06
C GLN A 472 2.54 8.43 -16.89
N GLU A 473 2.26 8.78 -15.63
CA GLU A 473 1.33 9.88 -15.34
C GLU A 473 1.88 11.17 -15.95
N PRO A 474 1.08 11.93 -16.72
CA PRO A 474 1.54 13.16 -17.33
C PRO A 474 1.91 14.18 -16.25
N THR A 475 3.12 14.68 -16.32
CA THR A 475 3.57 15.83 -15.53
C THR A 475 3.84 17.01 -16.47
N PHE A 476 3.50 18.18 -15.99
CA PHE A 476 3.59 19.44 -16.74
C PHE A 476 4.49 20.40 -16.00
N ARG A 477 5.24 21.22 -16.76
CA ARG A 477 6.10 22.27 -16.22
C ARG A 477 5.65 23.62 -16.75
N ALA A 478 5.75 24.64 -15.90
CA ALA A 478 5.58 26.03 -16.31
C ALA A 478 6.52 26.94 -15.53
N HIS A 479 6.97 28.01 -16.16
CA HIS A 479 7.78 29.05 -15.54
C HIS A 479 6.88 30.12 -14.90
N VAL A 480 7.20 30.51 -13.66
CA VAL A 480 6.50 31.55 -12.90
C VAL A 480 7.44 32.70 -12.67
N ASN A 481 7.02 33.91 -13.16
CA ASN A 481 7.68 35.19 -12.88
C ASN A 481 6.64 36.16 -12.31
N LEU A 482 6.74 36.45 -11.00
CA LEU A 482 5.78 37.31 -10.28
C LEU A 482 5.88 38.81 -10.66
N ASP A 483 6.95 39.23 -11.32
CA ASP A 483 7.10 40.60 -11.80
C ASP A 483 6.32 40.82 -13.13
N GLU A 484 6.04 39.73 -13.87
CA GLU A 484 5.37 39.77 -15.17
C GLU A 484 3.95 39.20 -15.10
N GLN A 485 3.65 38.29 -14.19
CA GLN A 485 2.39 37.56 -14.13
C GLN A 485 1.47 38.10 -13.03
N ARG A 486 0.17 38.12 -13.33
CA ARG A 486 -0.84 38.44 -12.32
C ARG A 486 -0.90 37.33 -11.25
N PHE A 487 -0.91 37.72 -9.98
CA PHE A 487 -1.10 36.78 -8.87
C PHE A 487 -2.04 37.34 -7.80
N VAL A 488 -2.53 36.41 -6.94
CA VAL A 488 -3.35 36.72 -5.76
C VAL A 488 -2.80 35.94 -4.55
N ARG A 489 -2.66 36.61 -3.42
CA ARG A 489 -2.31 35.97 -2.15
C ARG A 489 -3.53 35.28 -1.53
N MET A 490 -3.39 34.02 -1.15
CA MET A 490 -4.43 33.23 -0.51
C MET A 490 -4.06 32.94 0.95
N LYS A 491 -4.94 33.32 1.90
CA LYS A 491 -4.76 33.08 3.35
C LYS A 491 -3.38 33.48 3.87
N GLU A 492 -2.78 34.55 3.32
CA GLU A 492 -1.44 35.07 3.67
C GLU A 492 -0.26 34.10 3.51
N ARG A 493 -0.52 32.84 3.16
CA ARG A 493 0.49 31.77 3.09
C ARG A 493 0.80 31.26 1.69
N HIS A 494 -0.15 31.40 0.77
CA HIS A 494 -0.09 30.77 -0.55
C HIS A 494 -0.27 31.79 -1.65
N LEU A 495 0.18 31.46 -2.86
CA LEU A 495 -0.09 32.26 -4.06
C LEU A 495 -0.92 31.48 -5.06
N LYS A 496 -1.81 32.20 -5.76
CA LYS A 496 -2.39 31.78 -7.03
C LYS A 496 -1.85 32.67 -8.11
N VAL A 497 -1.14 32.13 -9.08
CA VAL A 497 -0.54 32.83 -10.22
C VAL A 497 -1.32 32.44 -11.47
N PHE A 498 -1.64 33.42 -12.31
CA PHE A 498 -2.41 33.22 -13.55
C PHE A 498 -1.44 33.20 -14.73
N LEU A 499 -1.17 32.00 -15.27
CA LEU A 499 -0.33 31.81 -16.45
C LEU A 499 -1.09 32.21 -17.74
N SER A 500 -2.38 31.87 -17.79
CA SER A 500 -3.30 32.25 -18.86
C SER A 500 -4.72 32.42 -18.31
N LYS A 501 -5.71 32.67 -19.17
CA LYS A 501 -7.13 32.67 -18.78
C LYS A 501 -7.61 31.28 -18.33
N ASP A 502 -7.00 30.21 -18.84
CA ASP A 502 -7.42 28.82 -18.66
C ASP A 502 -6.49 28.02 -17.74
N VAL A 503 -5.27 28.52 -17.47
CA VAL A 503 -4.25 27.82 -16.63
C VAL A 503 -3.76 28.74 -15.53
N ASN A 504 -3.70 28.20 -14.33
CA ASN A 504 -3.12 28.87 -13.16
C ASN A 504 -2.21 27.93 -12.35
N VAL A 505 -1.41 28.51 -11.46
CA VAL A 505 -0.53 27.81 -10.54
C VAL A 505 -0.92 28.14 -9.11
N ILE A 506 -1.02 27.14 -8.24
CA ILE A 506 -1.09 27.32 -6.79
C ILE A 506 0.26 27.02 -6.19
N VAL A 507 0.85 28.00 -5.52
CA VAL A 507 2.10 27.87 -4.77
C VAL A 507 1.77 27.79 -3.29
N TRP A 508 1.80 26.58 -2.76
CA TRP A 508 1.54 26.32 -1.33
C TRP A 508 2.74 26.76 -0.47
N ASN A 509 2.46 27.33 0.69
CA ASN A 509 3.47 27.78 1.67
C ASN A 509 4.49 28.82 1.14
N TYR A 510 4.15 29.58 0.12
CA TYR A 510 5.01 30.65 -0.44
C TYR A 510 5.58 31.60 0.64
N ALA A 511 4.82 31.87 1.71
CA ALA A 511 5.27 32.71 2.82
C ALA A 511 6.58 32.23 3.49
N LYS A 512 6.99 30.98 3.27
CA LYS A 512 8.30 30.45 3.75
C LYS A 512 9.48 30.97 2.92
N ARG A 513 9.24 31.41 1.67
CA ARG A 513 10.26 31.94 0.74
C ARG A 513 9.74 33.18 -0.01
N PRO A 514 9.37 34.26 0.70
CA PRO A 514 8.68 35.41 0.08
C PRO A 514 9.59 36.27 -0.84
N THR A 515 10.90 36.02 -0.85
CA THR A 515 11.88 36.72 -1.69
C THR A 515 12.10 36.05 -3.05
N VAL A 516 11.54 34.85 -3.27
CA VAL A 516 11.66 34.14 -4.55
C VAL A 516 10.53 34.63 -5.46
N THR A 517 10.85 35.37 -6.52
CA THR A 517 9.88 35.94 -7.48
C THR A 517 9.87 35.20 -8.82
N GLU A 518 10.89 34.39 -9.10
CA GLU A 518 11.04 33.65 -10.35
C GLU A 518 11.42 32.20 -10.06
N PHE A 519 10.64 31.24 -10.59
CA PHE A 519 10.84 29.80 -10.32
C PHE A 519 10.02 28.94 -11.29
N ASP A 520 10.48 27.70 -11.50
CA ASP A 520 9.73 26.68 -12.24
C ASP A 520 8.80 25.91 -11.30
N VAL A 521 7.64 25.53 -11.85
CA VAL A 521 6.69 24.64 -11.18
C VAL A 521 6.43 23.42 -12.04
N SER A 522 6.30 22.24 -11.42
CA SER A 522 5.95 21.02 -12.13
C SER A 522 4.93 20.21 -11.33
N GLY A 523 4.06 19.48 -12.02
CA GLY A 523 3.05 18.64 -11.39
C GLY A 523 1.97 18.19 -12.38
N ALA A 524 0.97 17.48 -11.86
CA ALA A 524 -0.22 17.13 -12.62
C ALA A 524 -1.15 18.34 -12.77
N LEU A 525 -1.77 18.48 -13.95
CA LEU A 525 -2.83 19.46 -14.16
C LEU A 525 -4.15 18.95 -13.56
N LYS A 526 -4.77 19.76 -12.71
CA LYS A 526 -6.07 19.46 -12.08
C LYS A 526 -7.13 20.46 -12.54
N GLU A 527 -8.32 19.96 -12.82
CA GLU A 527 -9.48 20.78 -13.06
C GLU A 527 -9.90 21.54 -11.80
N ASN A 528 -10.29 22.80 -11.96
CA ASN A 528 -10.77 23.64 -10.88
C ASN A 528 -12.11 24.28 -11.24
N ASP A 529 -13.17 23.93 -10.52
CA ASP A 529 -14.55 24.35 -10.77
C ASP A 529 -14.92 25.74 -10.21
N TYR A 530 -14.01 26.43 -9.52
CA TYR A 530 -14.29 27.73 -8.92
C TYR A 530 -14.22 28.85 -9.93
N GLY A 531 -15.38 29.28 -10.43
CA GLY A 531 -15.51 30.48 -11.27
C GLY A 531 -15.34 30.28 -12.78
N GLY A 532 -15.55 29.06 -13.26
CA GLY A 532 -15.37 28.61 -14.63
C GLY A 532 -14.32 27.49 -14.69
N ILE A 533 -14.37 26.65 -15.72
CA ILE A 533 -13.41 25.57 -15.90
C ILE A 533 -12.02 26.18 -16.16
N THR A 534 -11.13 25.99 -15.20
CA THR A 534 -9.71 26.32 -15.30
C THR A 534 -8.87 25.14 -14.85
N TYR A 535 -7.62 25.05 -15.33
CA TYR A 535 -6.69 24.00 -14.95
C TYR A 535 -5.58 24.56 -14.08
N GLN A 536 -5.15 23.84 -13.08
CA GLN A 536 -4.14 24.33 -12.17
C GLN A 536 -3.01 23.33 -11.94
N LEU A 537 -1.79 23.85 -11.94
CA LEU A 537 -0.60 23.19 -11.39
C LEU A 537 -0.48 23.54 -9.90
N GLU A 538 0.01 22.61 -9.10
CA GLU A 538 0.27 22.84 -7.68
C GLU A 538 1.73 22.55 -7.36
N THR A 539 2.37 23.46 -6.62
CA THR A 539 3.71 23.27 -6.08
C THR A 539 3.77 23.69 -4.62
N PHE A 540 4.78 23.21 -3.90
CA PHE A 540 4.99 23.47 -2.47
C PHE A 540 6.38 24.07 -2.24
N PHE A 541 6.46 25.11 -1.43
CA PHE A 541 7.71 25.65 -0.91
C PHE A 541 8.00 25.23 0.52
#